data_9e67028c5ff3eee45d4ccaaeba72fb31
#
_entry.id   9e67028c5ff3eee45d4ccaaeba72fb31
#
_cell.length_a   1.000
_cell.length_b   1.000
_cell.length_c   1.000
_cell.angle_alpha   90.00
_cell.angle_beta   90.00
_cell.angle_gamma   90.00
#
_symmetry.space_group_name_H-M   'P 1'
#
loop_
_entity.id
_entity.type
_entity.pdbx_description
1 polymer ?
#
loop_
_entity_poly.entity_id
_entity_poly.type
_entity_poly.pdbx_seq_one_letter_code
_entity_poly.pdbx_strand_id
1 'polypeptide(L)'
;MDVQMQYKEGLGTKGQTQPTLLSSLRSVLFVIGTVVIGFAAFCNSLTWHLQRFWGSSADFWQAQWDKILDTIGDDPITLYVYGSLVLTFVVYWLFGGIYTLLDVTNRPAALRRYKIQPGTNEPVDNKELIKVIVQVVFNQIVVGLPIIYLSHFLMEWRGYPPVRELPTFHWVLAEIAVHILFEEIGFYYSHRLLHSRYLYKYIHKQHHQWTAPIAVTALYCHPLEHIGSNLIPPFLGVFIVGSHVATAWIWFSLAILSTLNAHSGYHLPFFPSPEAHDFHHLK
;
A
#
# COMPACT_ATOMS: atom_id res chain seq x y z
N MET A 1 3.82 -72.74 -52.52
CA MET A 1 4.90 -71.85 -52.98
C MET A 1 4.26 -70.91 -53.96
N ASP A 2 4.37 -69.58 -53.75
CA ASP A 2 3.95 -68.47 -54.67
C ASP A 2 2.51 -67.94 -54.61
N VAL A 3 2.12 -67.50 -53.43
CA VAL A 3 1.03 -66.55 -53.33
C VAL A 3 1.40 -65.25 -52.52
N GLN A 4 2.62 -65.19 -52.01
CA GLN A 4 3.09 -64.06 -51.19
C GLN A 4 3.96 -63.00 -51.93
N MET A 5 4.12 -63.12 -53.23
CA MET A 5 4.98 -62.18 -53.97
C MET A 5 4.27 -61.13 -54.83
N GLN A 6 2.91 -61.09 -54.84
CA GLN A 6 2.17 -60.14 -55.66
C GLN A 6 1.53 -58.99 -54.86
N TYR A 7 1.77 -58.85 -53.57
CA TYR A 7 1.16 -57.80 -52.77
C TYR A 7 2.13 -56.65 -52.37
N LYS A 8 3.34 -56.57 -52.95
CA LYS A 8 4.32 -55.56 -52.62
C LYS A 8 4.60 -54.46 -53.69
N GLU A 9 3.89 -54.46 -54.80
CA GLU A 9 4.13 -53.45 -55.86
C GLU A 9 3.06 -52.35 -55.99
N GLY A 10 2.13 -52.19 -55.00
CA GLY A 10 1.05 -51.23 -55.07
C GLY A 10 1.11 -50.06 -54.10
N LEU A 11 2.14 -49.97 -53.23
CA LEU A 11 2.32 -48.77 -52.34
C LEU A 11 3.34 -47.85 -52.97
N GLY A 12 2.90 -47.12 -54.01
CA GLY A 12 3.62 -45.97 -54.49
C GLY A 12 3.79 -44.95 -53.35
N THR A 13 5.01 -44.83 -52.83
CA THR A 13 5.41 -43.75 -51.95
C THR A 13 5.07 -42.44 -52.67
N LYS A 14 3.99 -41.75 -52.23
CA LYS A 14 3.79 -40.36 -52.61
C LYS A 14 5.05 -39.62 -52.20
N GLY A 15 5.89 -39.33 -53.16
CA GLY A 15 7.09 -38.53 -52.94
C GLY A 15 6.70 -37.25 -52.22
N GLN A 16 7.12 -37.09 -50.98
CA GLN A 16 7.03 -35.84 -50.29
C GLN A 16 7.85 -34.84 -51.12
N THR A 17 7.16 -34.04 -51.89
CA THR A 17 7.79 -32.90 -52.57
C THR A 17 8.38 -32.00 -51.50
N GLN A 18 9.69 -31.91 -51.39
CA GLN A 18 10.38 -31.00 -50.49
C GLN A 18 9.85 -29.58 -50.74
N PRO A 19 9.44 -28.83 -49.69
CA PRO A 19 8.93 -27.48 -49.86
C PRO A 19 10.02 -26.63 -50.50
N THR A 20 9.68 -25.91 -51.56
CA THR A 20 10.59 -24.95 -52.18
C THR A 20 10.86 -23.83 -51.18
N LEU A 21 12.06 -23.25 -51.24
CA LEU A 21 12.47 -22.10 -50.41
C LEU A 21 11.37 -21.01 -50.41
N LEU A 22 10.77 -20.75 -51.56
CA LEU A 22 9.72 -19.76 -51.74
C LEU A 22 8.41 -20.13 -50.99
N SER A 23 8.02 -21.41 -51.02
CA SER A 23 6.81 -21.86 -50.26
C SER A 23 7.03 -21.81 -48.78
N SER A 24 8.24 -22.15 -48.29
CA SER A 24 8.62 -22.03 -46.88
C SER A 24 8.60 -20.57 -46.43
N LEU A 25 9.17 -19.66 -47.22
CA LEU A 25 9.18 -18.23 -46.92
C LEU A 25 7.74 -17.66 -46.88
N ARG A 26 6.86 -18.04 -47.81
CA ARG A 26 5.44 -17.61 -47.78
C ARG A 26 4.74 -18.11 -46.52
N SER A 27 4.96 -19.36 -46.10
CA SER A 27 4.37 -19.92 -44.90
C SER A 27 4.84 -19.17 -43.63
N VAL A 28 6.14 -18.87 -43.55
CA VAL A 28 6.71 -18.11 -42.43
C VAL A 28 6.14 -16.69 -42.38
N LEU A 29 6.07 -16.01 -43.52
CA LEU A 29 5.48 -14.66 -43.58
C LEU A 29 3.97 -14.67 -43.22
N PHE A 30 3.24 -15.68 -43.67
CA PHE A 30 1.83 -15.84 -43.30
C PHE A 30 1.66 -16.04 -41.80
N VAL A 31 2.45 -16.92 -41.16
CA VAL A 31 2.39 -17.16 -39.70
C VAL A 31 2.75 -15.90 -38.92
N ILE A 32 3.86 -15.23 -39.30
CA ILE A 32 4.27 -13.98 -38.64
C ILE A 32 3.19 -12.91 -38.81
N GLY A 33 2.65 -12.74 -40.00
CA GLY A 33 1.58 -11.78 -40.27
C GLY A 33 0.32 -12.06 -39.45
N THR A 34 -0.07 -13.33 -39.35
CA THR A 34 -1.24 -13.75 -38.52
C THR A 34 -1.01 -13.46 -37.06
N VAL A 35 0.19 -13.78 -36.53
CA VAL A 35 0.55 -13.50 -35.13
C VAL A 35 0.56 -12.00 -34.84
N VAL A 36 1.17 -11.20 -35.72
CA VAL A 36 1.22 -9.73 -35.56
C VAL A 36 -0.19 -9.13 -35.60
N ILE A 37 -1.03 -9.53 -36.55
CA ILE A 37 -2.42 -9.04 -36.64
C ILE A 37 -3.22 -9.47 -35.42
N GLY A 38 -3.11 -10.72 -34.98
CA GLY A 38 -3.77 -11.23 -33.79
C GLY A 38 -3.36 -10.49 -32.53
N PHE A 39 -2.06 -10.25 -32.37
CA PHE A 39 -1.53 -9.47 -31.26
C PHE A 39 -2.02 -8.01 -31.28
N ALA A 40 -1.99 -7.35 -32.43
CA ALA A 40 -2.50 -5.99 -32.57
C ALA A 40 -4.00 -5.89 -32.26
N ALA A 41 -4.80 -6.85 -32.75
CA ALA A 41 -6.23 -6.92 -32.44
C ALA A 41 -6.48 -7.13 -30.96
N PHE A 42 -5.73 -8.02 -30.30
CA PHE A 42 -5.79 -8.24 -28.85
C PHE A 42 -5.43 -6.97 -28.07
N CYS A 43 -4.33 -6.31 -28.40
CA CYS A 43 -3.91 -5.06 -27.75
C CYS A 43 -4.97 -3.97 -27.93
N ASN A 44 -5.53 -3.81 -29.12
CA ASN A 44 -6.59 -2.83 -29.38
C ASN A 44 -7.86 -3.12 -28.57
N SER A 45 -8.31 -4.37 -28.53
CA SER A 45 -9.47 -4.80 -27.74
C SER A 45 -9.25 -4.56 -26.25
N LEU A 46 -8.08 -4.98 -25.72
CA LEU A 46 -7.73 -4.77 -24.32
C LEU A 46 -7.70 -3.27 -23.97
N THR A 47 -7.05 -2.45 -24.81
CA THR A 47 -7.01 -0.99 -24.61
C THR A 47 -8.41 -0.38 -24.59
N TRP A 48 -9.30 -0.79 -25.52
CA TRP A 48 -10.68 -0.29 -25.57
C TRP A 48 -11.45 -0.64 -24.29
N HIS A 49 -11.36 -1.90 -23.81
CA HIS A 49 -12.02 -2.33 -22.59
C HIS A 49 -11.49 -1.60 -21.34
N LEU A 50 -10.16 -1.44 -21.26
CA LEU A 50 -9.53 -0.69 -20.17
C LEU A 50 -9.98 0.78 -20.18
N GLN A 51 -9.94 1.45 -21.32
CA GLN A 51 -10.38 2.85 -21.42
C GLN A 51 -11.85 3.03 -21.01
N ARG A 52 -12.71 2.11 -21.43
CA ARG A 52 -14.12 2.16 -21.06
C ARG A 52 -14.35 1.91 -19.55
N PHE A 53 -13.63 0.95 -18.99
CA PHE A 53 -13.65 0.67 -17.54
C PHE A 53 -13.15 1.88 -16.75
N TRP A 54 -12.01 2.46 -17.14
CA TRP A 54 -11.42 3.61 -16.44
C TRP A 54 -12.31 4.86 -16.54
N GLY A 55 -12.90 5.13 -17.70
CA GLY A 55 -13.82 6.26 -17.86
C GLY A 55 -15.04 6.13 -16.94
N SER A 56 -15.73 5.00 -16.98
CA SER A 56 -16.90 4.75 -16.11
C SER A 56 -16.52 4.75 -14.62
N SER A 57 -15.31 4.28 -14.28
CA SER A 57 -14.81 4.30 -12.92
C SER A 57 -14.52 5.74 -12.46
N ALA A 58 -13.92 6.56 -13.32
CA ALA A 58 -13.63 7.96 -13.01
C ALA A 58 -14.91 8.73 -12.72
N ASP A 59 -15.94 8.61 -13.57
CA ASP A 59 -17.24 9.26 -13.38
C ASP A 59 -17.91 8.81 -12.07
N PHE A 60 -17.83 7.51 -11.73
CA PHE A 60 -18.35 6.99 -10.47
C PHE A 60 -17.65 7.62 -9.28
N TRP A 61 -16.32 7.63 -9.26
CA TRP A 61 -15.55 8.16 -8.13
C TRP A 61 -15.73 9.67 -8.00
N GLN A 62 -15.77 10.40 -9.11
CA GLN A 62 -16.07 11.82 -9.10
C GLN A 62 -17.44 12.10 -8.46
N ALA A 63 -18.47 11.35 -8.86
CA ALA A 63 -19.81 11.50 -8.27
C ALA A 63 -19.87 11.17 -6.77
N GLN A 64 -19.05 10.20 -6.28
CA GLN A 64 -18.96 9.96 -4.83
C GLN A 64 -18.22 11.10 -4.12
N TRP A 65 -17.16 11.63 -4.75
CA TRP A 65 -16.40 12.74 -4.22
C TRP A 65 -17.25 14.01 -4.08
N ASP A 66 -18.02 14.32 -5.11
CA ASP A 66 -18.95 15.45 -5.10
C ASP A 66 -19.95 15.34 -3.93
N LYS A 67 -20.52 14.15 -3.69
CA LYS A 67 -21.41 13.93 -2.53
C LYS A 67 -20.72 14.17 -1.19
N ILE A 68 -19.45 13.78 -1.06
CA ILE A 68 -18.68 14.04 0.14
C ILE A 68 -18.52 15.55 0.32
N LEU A 69 -18.09 16.27 -0.72
CA LEU A 69 -17.91 17.73 -0.66
C LEU A 69 -19.22 18.50 -0.43
N ASP A 70 -20.31 18.03 -1.02
CA ASP A 70 -21.64 18.62 -0.79
C ASP A 70 -22.12 18.43 0.66
N THR A 71 -21.58 17.42 1.37
CA THR A 71 -21.93 17.13 2.76
C THR A 71 -21.04 17.87 3.75
N ILE A 72 -19.71 17.89 3.53
CA ILE A 72 -18.73 18.40 4.49
C ILE A 72 -18.12 19.74 4.09
N GLY A 73 -18.37 20.20 2.85
CA GLY A 73 -17.79 21.41 2.28
C GLY A 73 -16.48 21.14 1.54
N ASP A 74 -16.00 22.17 0.82
CA ASP A 74 -14.78 22.14 0.02
C ASP A 74 -13.68 23.07 0.58
N ASP A 75 -13.84 23.52 1.83
CA ASP A 75 -12.85 24.34 2.51
C ASP A 75 -11.55 23.55 2.78
N PRO A 76 -10.38 24.07 2.36
CA PRO A 76 -9.10 23.38 2.55
C PRO A 76 -8.77 23.00 3.99
N ILE A 77 -9.08 23.85 4.98
CA ILE A 77 -8.81 23.53 6.40
C ILE A 77 -9.66 22.33 6.82
N THR A 78 -10.95 22.35 6.47
CA THR A 78 -11.88 21.27 6.77
C THR A 78 -11.38 19.94 6.16
N LEU A 79 -10.90 19.96 4.93
CA LEU A 79 -10.47 18.75 4.23
C LEU A 79 -9.06 18.29 4.63
N TYR A 80 -8.06 19.17 4.51
CA TYR A 80 -6.65 18.78 4.73
C TYR A 80 -6.29 18.66 6.21
N VAL A 81 -6.93 19.41 7.11
CA VAL A 81 -6.66 19.32 8.55
C VAL A 81 -7.63 18.37 9.23
N TYR A 82 -8.90 18.77 9.35
CA TYR A 82 -9.86 17.99 10.13
C TYR A 82 -10.24 16.67 9.46
N GLY A 83 -10.47 16.67 8.15
CA GLY A 83 -10.75 15.46 7.38
C GLY A 83 -9.62 14.45 7.45
N SER A 84 -8.37 14.91 7.29
CA SER A 84 -7.19 14.03 7.41
C SER A 84 -7.03 13.49 8.83
N LEU A 85 -7.23 14.32 9.86
CA LEU A 85 -7.15 13.87 11.25
C LEU A 85 -8.21 12.80 11.55
N VAL A 86 -9.46 13.05 11.19
CA VAL A 86 -10.56 12.10 11.43
C VAL A 86 -10.34 10.81 10.67
N LEU A 87 -9.98 10.89 9.38
CA LEU A 87 -9.74 9.71 8.57
C LEU A 87 -8.60 8.86 9.15
N THR A 88 -7.45 9.47 9.41
CA THR A 88 -6.27 8.76 9.93
C THR A 88 -6.53 8.18 11.31
N PHE A 89 -7.27 8.89 12.17
CA PHE A 89 -7.71 8.38 13.47
C PHE A 89 -8.62 7.15 13.31
N VAL A 90 -9.64 7.25 12.46
CA VAL A 90 -10.57 6.14 12.22
C VAL A 90 -9.86 4.92 11.63
N VAL A 91 -9.01 5.11 10.61
CA VAL A 91 -8.25 4.00 10.00
C VAL A 91 -7.34 3.34 11.04
N TYR A 92 -6.62 4.12 11.82
CA TYR A 92 -5.73 3.59 12.86
C TYR A 92 -6.48 2.75 13.90
N TRP A 93 -7.55 3.29 14.48
CA TRP A 93 -8.27 2.61 15.55
C TRP A 93 -9.18 1.48 15.06
N LEU A 94 -9.70 1.56 13.85
CA LEU A 94 -10.46 0.47 13.25
C LEU A 94 -9.55 -0.76 13.02
N PHE A 95 -8.47 -0.58 12.29
CA PHE A 95 -7.59 -1.71 11.95
C PHE A 95 -6.67 -2.11 13.11
N GLY A 96 -6.11 -1.16 13.84
CA GLY A 96 -5.36 -1.43 15.07
C GLY A 96 -6.22 -2.09 16.14
N GLY A 97 -7.50 -1.70 16.25
CA GLY A 97 -8.47 -2.33 17.14
C GLY A 97 -8.77 -3.78 16.78
N ILE A 98 -8.85 -4.11 15.47
CA ILE A 98 -9.03 -5.51 15.03
C ILE A 98 -7.85 -6.37 15.49
N TYR A 99 -6.59 -5.93 15.26
CA TYR A 99 -5.40 -6.64 15.73
C TYR A 99 -5.36 -6.72 17.27
N THR A 100 -5.66 -5.61 17.95
CA THR A 100 -5.69 -5.59 19.43
C THR A 100 -6.74 -6.55 20.00
N LEU A 101 -7.89 -6.67 19.33
CA LEU A 101 -8.91 -7.63 19.71
C LEU A 101 -8.42 -9.08 19.59
N LEU A 102 -7.61 -9.39 18.55
CA LEU A 102 -6.96 -10.70 18.43
C LEU A 102 -6.01 -10.95 19.62
N ASP A 103 -5.19 -9.97 19.99
CA ASP A 103 -4.20 -10.09 21.08
C ASP A 103 -4.87 -10.20 22.46
N VAL A 104 -5.95 -9.45 22.72
CA VAL A 104 -6.68 -9.48 24.00
C VAL A 104 -7.52 -10.75 24.15
N THR A 105 -8.17 -11.19 23.08
CA THR A 105 -9.09 -12.34 23.14
C THR A 105 -8.42 -13.67 22.81
N ASN A 106 -7.24 -13.65 22.18
CA ASN A 106 -6.58 -14.81 21.56
C ASN A 106 -7.51 -15.58 20.58
N ARG A 107 -8.43 -14.88 19.92
CA ARG A 107 -9.41 -15.48 19.01
C ARG A 107 -9.47 -14.71 17.68
N PRO A 108 -9.71 -15.41 16.56
CA PRO A 108 -9.88 -16.85 16.44
C PRO A 108 -8.55 -17.61 16.59
N ALA A 109 -8.60 -18.79 17.21
CA ALA A 109 -7.40 -19.60 17.49
C ALA A 109 -6.60 -19.95 16.21
N ALA A 110 -7.27 -20.01 15.05
CA ALA A 110 -6.63 -20.27 13.77
C ALA A 110 -5.61 -19.21 13.36
N LEU A 111 -5.73 -17.96 13.81
CA LEU A 111 -4.79 -16.88 13.50
C LEU A 111 -3.55 -16.90 14.39
N ARG A 112 -3.59 -17.53 15.57
CA ARG A 112 -2.45 -17.63 16.50
C ARG A 112 -1.23 -18.31 15.87
N ARG A 113 -1.44 -19.24 14.93
CA ARG A 113 -0.34 -19.91 14.21
C ARG A 113 0.54 -18.94 13.41
N TYR A 114 0.07 -17.72 13.15
CA TYR A 114 0.82 -16.70 12.44
C TYR A 114 1.54 -15.72 13.36
N LYS A 115 1.45 -15.90 14.70
CA LYS A 115 2.13 -15.03 15.66
C LYS A 115 3.64 -15.27 15.62
N ILE A 116 4.41 -14.18 15.51
CA ILE A 116 5.88 -14.22 15.34
C ILE A 116 6.56 -14.62 16.65
N GLN A 117 6.07 -14.10 17.79
CA GLN A 117 6.58 -14.41 19.12
C GLN A 117 5.49 -15.13 19.96
N PRO A 118 5.25 -16.45 19.76
CA PRO A 118 4.24 -17.18 20.53
C PRO A 118 4.52 -17.15 22.03
N GLY A 119 3.48 -17.02 22.84
CA GLY A 119 3.59 -16.99 24.32
C GLY A 119 3.92 -15.60 24.89
N THR A 120 4.17 -14.60 24.04
CA THR A 120 4.34 -13.22 24.49
C THR A 120 3.04 -12.44 24.26
N ASN A 121 2.66 -11.57 25.22
CA ASN A 121 1.42 -10.81 25.17
C ASN A 121 0.17 -11.70 24.92
N GLU A 122 0.10 -12.84 25.59
CA GLU A 122 -1.00 -13.79 25.48
C GLU A 122 -1.53 -14.21 26.87
N PRO A 123 -2.50 -13.48 27.45
CA PRO A 123 -3.12 -12.25 26.98
C PRO A 123 -2.26 -11.00 27.21
N VAL A 124 -2.59 -9.93 26.50
CA VAL A 124 -1.98 -8.61 26.71
C VAL A 124 -2.35 -8.09 28.10
N ASP A 125 -1.39 -7.49 28.81
CA ASP A 125 -1.66 -6.84 30.08
C ASP A 125 -2.52 -5.59 29.88
N ASN A 126 -3.70 -5.55 30.50
CA ASN A 126 -4.67 -4.48 30.34
C ASN A 126 -4.15 -3.12 30.83
N LYS A 127 -3.29 -3.08 31.85
CA LYS A 127 -2.74 -1.82 32.36
C LYS A 127 -1.74 -1.23 31.38
N GLU A 128 -0.87 -2.08 30.81
CA GLU A 128 0.08 -1.66 29.79
C GLU A 128 -0.64 -1.25 28.50
N LEU A 129 -1.69 -1.98 28.10
CA LEU A 129 -2.53 -1.60 26.96
C LEU A 129 -3.19 -0.23 27.15
N ILE A 130 -3.73 0.07 28.33
CA ILE A 130 -4.32 1.39 28.62
C ILE A 130 -3.26 2.49 28.51
N LYS A 131 -2.04 2.28 29.01
CA LYS A 131 -0.94 3.26 28.83
C LYS A 131 -0.64 3.52 27.36
N VAL A 132 -0.59 2.46 26.54
CA VAL A 132 -0.41 2.58 25.09
C VAL A 132 -1.52 3.42 24.49
N ILE A 133 -2.79 3.08 24.76
CA ILE A 133 -3.95 3.80 24.23
C ILE A 133 -3.89 5.29 24.59
N VAL A 134 -3.65 5.61 25.86
CA VAL A 134 -3.56 7.01 26.32
C VAL A 134 -2.44 7.77 25.61
N GLN A 135 -1.24 7.18 25.51
CA GLN A 135 -0.11 7.82 24.84
C GLN A 135 -0.36 8.00 23.34
N VAL A 136 -0.95 7.00 22.68
CA VAL A 136 -1.26 7.07 21.24
C VAL A 136 -2.31 8.14 20.97
N VAL A 137 -3.40 8.20 21.74
CA VAL A 137 -4.43 9.25 21.61
C VAL A 137 -3.82 10.63 21.88
N PHE A 138 -2.95 10.75 22.90
CA PHE A 138 -2.21 11.98 23.15
C PHE A 138 -1.36 12.39 21.94
N ASN A 139 -0.61 11.47 21.36
CA ASN A 139 0.19 11.75 20.17
C ASN A 139 -0.67 12.17 18.97
N GLN A 140 -1.77 11.48 18.73
CA GLN A 140 -2.64 11.81 17.60
C GLN A 140 -3.38 13.14 17.76
N ILE A 141 -3.90 13.44 18.95
CA ILE A 141 -4.75 14.61 19.17
C ILE A 141 -3.95 15.81 19.67
N VAL A 142 -3.19 15.65 20.77
CA VAL A 142 -2.52 16.80 21.40
C VAL A 142 -1.26 17.21 20.63
N VAL A 143 -0.55 16.25 20.06
CA VAL A 143 0.65 16.53 19.26
C VAL A 143 0.31 16.63 17.77
N GLY A 144 -0.46 15.71 17.24
CA GLY A 144 -0.74 15.58 15.80
C GLY A 144 -1.58 16.74 15.27
N LEU A 145 -2.70 17.09 15.93
CA LEU A 145 -3.58 18.15 15.43
C LEU A 145 -2.86 19.49 15.24
N PRO A 146 -2.06 20.02 16.21
CA PRO A 146 -1.31 21.25 15.99
C PRO A 146 -0.33 21.16 14.82
N ILE A 147 0.36 20.03 14.64
CA ILE A 147 1.33 19.85 13.55
C ILE A 147 0.61 19.76 12.20
N ILE A 148 -0.52 19.04 12.12
CA ILE A 148 -1.34 18.98 10.91
C ILE A 148 -1.91 20.37 10.59
N TYR A 149 -2.33 21.13 11.60
CA TYR A 149 -2.79 22.51 11.41
C TYR A 149 -1.66 23.42 10.90
N LEU A 150 -0.42 23.25 11.43
CA LEU A 150 0.75 23.99 10.92
C LEU A 150 1.09 23.61 9.47
N SER A 151 0.88 22.35 9.08
CA SER A 151 1.10 21.92 7.70
C SER A 151 0.15 22.59 6.69
N HIS A 152 -1.04 23.05 7.15
CA HIS A 152 -1.95 23.85 6.33
C HIS A 152 -1.27 25.10 5.79
N PHE A 153 -0.51 25.84 6.59
CA PHE A 153 0.18 27.05 6.15
C PHE A 153 1.26 26.76 5.10
N LEU A 154 1.91 25.61 5.18
CA LEU A 154 2.85 25.16 4.15
C LEU A 154 2.13 24.85 2.84
N MET A 155 1.00 24.16 2.91
CA MET A 155 0.19 23.85 1.73
C MET A 155 -0.44 25.12 1.13
N GLU A 156 -0.89 26.06 1.96
CA GLU A 156 -1.40 27.35 1.51
C GLU A 156 -0.32 28.16 0.78
N TRP A 157 0.89 28.24 1.37
CA TRP A 157 2.04 28.89 0.73
C TRP A 157 2.40 28.24 -0.61
N ARG A 158 2.33 26.92 -0.70
CA ARG A 158 2.57 26.18 -1.94
C ARG A 158 1.45 26.38 -2.96
N GLY A 159 0.26 26.60 -2.52
CA GLY A 159 -0.99 26.62 -3.30
C GLY A 159 -1.67 25.25 -3.31
N TYR A 160 -2.93 25.22 -2.90
CA TYR A 160 -3.77 24.03 -2.98
C TYR A 160 -4.18 23.70 -4.41
N PRO A 161 -4.23 22.40 -4.79
CA PRO A 161 -4.87 22.01 -6.04
C PRO A 161 -6.40 22.23 -5.95
N PRO A 162 -7.11 22.31 -7.10
CA PRO A 162 -8.56 22.32 -7.13
C PRO A 162 -9.13 21.10 -6.40
N VAL A 163 -9.89 21.30 -5.31
CA VAL A 163 -10.35 20.20 -4.46
C VAL A 163 -11.57 19.45 -5.03
N ARG A 164 -12.34 20.05 -5.95
CA ARG A 164 -13.53 19.43 -6.52
C ARG A 164 -13.22 18.41 -7.61
N GLU A 165 -12.15 18.59 -8.36
CA GLU A 165 -11.78 17.72 -9.48
C GLU A 165 -10.80 16.64 -9.02
N LEU A 166 -11.22 15.39 -9.01
CA LEU A 166 -10.34 14.29 -8.69
C LEU A 166 -9.21 14.15 -9.72
N PRO A 167 -7.96 13.89 -9.27
CA PRO A 167 -6.87 13.59 -10.18
C PRO A 167 -7.13 12.27 -10.91
N THR A 168 -6.55 12.12 -12.09
CA THR A 168 -6.64 10.87 -12.85
C THR A 168 -5.98 9.73 -12.08
N PHE A 169 -6.49 8.51 -12.27
CA PHE A 169 -5.95 7.32 -11.62
C PHE A 169 -4.44 7.13 -11.84
N HIS A 170 -3.96 7.37 -13.07
CA HIS A 170 -2.53 7.28 -13.37
C HIS A 170 -1.70 8.29 -12.59
N TRP A 171 -2.23 9.51 -12.42
CA TRP A 171 -1.58 10.55 -11.63
C TRP A 171 -1.54 10.17 -10.15
N VAL A 172 -2.65 9.64 -9.60
CA VAL A 172 -2.68 9.12 -8.22
C VAL A 172 -1.61 8.05 -8.00
N LEU A 173 -1.44 7.09 -8.93
CA LEU A 173 -0.40 6.08 -8.81
C LEU A 173 1.02 6.67 -8.85
N ALA A 174 1.25 7.66 -9.73
CA ALA A 174 2.53 8.35 -9.80
C ALA A 174 2.84 9.12 -8.51
N GLU A 175 1.85 9.84 -7.95
CA GLU A 175 1.98 10.53 -6.68
C GLU A 175 2.28 9.57 -5.53
N ILE A 176 1.55 8.45 -5.42
CA ILE A 176 1.80 7.43 -4.39
C ILE A 176 3.23 6.88 -4.49
N ALA A 177 3.74 6.63 -5.69
CA ALA A 177 5.13 6.18 -5.86
C ALA A 177 6.15 7.22 -5.35
N VAL A 178 5.89 8.50 -5.58
CA VAL A 178 6.70 9.60 -5.04
C VAL A 178 6.55 9.68 -3.51
N HIS A 179 5.33 9.55 -2.99
CA HIS A 179 5.09 9.56 -1.53
C HIS A 179 5.85 8.45 -0.82
N ILE A 180 5.82 7.22 -1.35
CA ILE A 180 6.59 6.08 -0.83
C ILE A 180 8.08 6.42 -0.80
N LEU A 181 8.63 6.97 -1.90
CA LEU A 181 10.04 7.30 -1.98
C LEU A 181 10.47 8.32 -0.92
N PHE A 182 9.70 9.40 -0.73
CA PHE A 182 10.02 10.42 0.26
C PHE A 182 9.82 9.93 1.70
N GLU A 183 8.80 9.10 1.92
CA GLU A 183 8.56 8.46 3.22
C GLU A 183 9.70 7.52 3.58
N GLU A 184 10.07 6.59 2.71
CA GLU A 184 11.17 5.63 2.95
C GLU A 184 12.49 6.34 3.27
N ILE A 185 12.84 7.38 2.50
CA ILE A 185 14.06 8.17 2.78
C ILE A 185 13.92 8.91 4.11
N GLY A 186 12.83 9.64 4.31
CA GLY A 186 12.61 10.45 5.50
C GLY A 186 12.55 9.60 6.77
N PHE A 187 11.78 8.51 6.73
CA PHE A 187 11.65 7.57 7.84
C PHE A 187 12.99 6.88 8.14
N TYR A 188 13.68 6.36 7.14
CA TYR A 188 14.97 5.69 7.35
C TYR A 188 15.98 6.59 8.08
N TYR A 189 16.16 7.83 7.62
CA TYR A 189 17.17 8.71 8.24
C TYR A 189 16.71 9.23 9.60
N SER A 190 15.44 9.56 9.80
CA SER A 190 14.92 9.98 11.10
C SER A 190 14.99 8.84 12.13
N HIS A 191 14.56 7.64 11.77
CA HIS A 191 14.60 6.45 12.62
C HIS A 191 16.05 6.05 12.98
N ARG A 192 16.94 6.05 11.99
CA ARG A 192 18.37 5.81 12.23
C ARG A 192 19.00 6.86 13.17
N LEU A 193 18.57 8.12 13.04
CA LEU A 193 19.00 9.19 13.95
C LEU A 193 18.50 8.93 15.37
N LEU A 194 17.26 8.46 15.53
CA LEU A 194 16.68 8.10 16.83
C LEU A 194 17.45 6.95 17.50
N HIS A 195 18.01 6.01 16.74
CA HIS A 195 18.89 4.95 17.24
C HIS A 195 20.30 5.42 17.61
N SER A 196 20.63 6.71 17.43
CA SER A 196 21.90 7.23 17.88
C SER A 196 22.04 7.18 19.40
N ARG A 197 23.28 7.03 19.91
CA ARG A 197 23.58 7.04 21.35
C ARG A 197 23.06 8.26 22.11
N TYR A 198 22.80 9.36 21.40
CA TYR A 198 22.35 10.62 22.00
C TYR A 198 20.84 10.69 22.16
N LEU A 199 20.06 10.13 21.20
CA LEU A 199 18.60 10.25 21.18
C LEU A 199 17.88 9.01 21.69
N TYR A 200 18.46 7.81 21.47
CA TYR A 200 17.79 6.56 21.80
C TYR A 200 17.24 6.55 23.25
N LYS A 201 18.09 6.79 24.21
CA LYS A 201 17.72 6.67 25.64
C LYS A 201 16.66 7.66 26.11
N TYR A 202 16.51 8.80 25.43
CA TYR A 202 15.59 9.86 25.83
C TYR A 202 14.30 9.88 25.03
N ILE A 203 14.33 9.43 23.79
CA ILE A 203 13.22 9.54 22.85
C ILE A 203 12.76 8.15 22.43
N HIS A 204 13.59 7.39 21.72
CA HIS A 204 13.19 6.19 21.01
C HIS A 204 13.03 4.95 21.89
N LYS A 205 13.67 4.92 23.06
CA LYS A 205 13.56 3.81 24.01
C LYS A 205 12.11 3.55 24.46
N GLN A 206 11.23 4.56 24.44
CA GLN A 206 9.82 4.39 24.76
C GLN A 206 9.14 3.48 23.73
N HIS A 207 9.42 3.66 22.45
CA HIS A 207 8.89 2.83 21.37
C HIS A 207 9.36 1.37 21.50
N HIS A 208 10.62 1.16 21.83
CA HIS A 208 11.22 -0.16 22.07
C HIS A 208 10.90 -0.80 23.43
N GLN A 209 10.01 -0.24 24.24
CA GLN A 209 9.53 -0.92 25.45
C GLN A 209 8.73 -2.19 25.15
N TRP A 210 8.10 -2.23 23.97
CA TRP A 210 7.40 -3.39 23.46
C TRP A 210 8.31 -4.22 22.57
N THR A 211 9.07 -5.14 23.18
CA THR A 211 9.95 -6.06 22.47
C THR A 211 9.21 -7.12 21.65
N ALA A 212 7.95 -7.34 21.95
CA ALA A 212 6.97 -8.05 21.13
C ALA A 212 5.83 -7.07 20.84
N PRO A 213 5.91 -6.28 19.77
CA PRO A 213 4.92 -5.24 19.51
C PRO A 213 3.54 -5.84 19.22
N ILE A 214 2.52 -5.05 19.48
CA ILE A 214 1.15 -5.25 19.03
C ILE A 214 0.76 -4.05 18.17
N ALA A 215 -0.17 -4.20 17.23
CA ALA A 215 -0.43 -3.18 16.20
C ALA A 215 -0.58 -1.75 16.75
N VAL A 216 -1.31 -1.57 17.85
CA VAL A 216 -1.50 -0.24 18.46
C VAL A 216 -0.28 0.33 19.17
N THR A 217 0.86 -0.39 19.24
CA THR A 217 2.11 0.19 19.73
C THR A 217 2.86 0.97 18.63
N ALA A 218 2.41 0.91 17.38
CA ALA A 218 3.02 1.62 16.26
C ALA A 218 3.22 3.13 16.51
N LEU A 219 2.29 3.77 17.21
CA LEU A 219 2.39 5.18 17.59
C LEU A 219 2.65 5.38 19.09
N TYR A 220 2.99 4.31 19.83
CA TYR A 220 3.44 4.40 21.22
C TYR A 220 4.91 4.85 21.27
N CYS A 221 5.12 6.13 21.17
CA CYS A 221 6.43 6.75 21.09
C CYS A 221 6.44 8.13 21.76
N HIS A 222 7.63 8.69 21.92
CA HIS A 222 7.80 10.05 22.41
C HIS A 222 7.22 11.08 21.41
N PRO A 223 6.62 12.20 21.87
CA PRO A 223 6.05 13.23 20.98
C PRO A 223 7.01 13.75 19.89
N LEU A 224 8.27 13.94 20.20
CA LEU A 224 9.27 14.38 19.21
C LEU A 224 9.52 13.33 18.13
N GLU A 225 9.48 12.06 18.48
CA GLU A 225 9.54 10.96 17.52
C GLU A 225 8.28 10.92 16.65
N HIS A 226 7.11 11.10 17.27
CA HIS A 226 5.85 11.15 16.53
C HIS A 226 5.87 12.24 15.45
N ILE A 227 6.38 13.44 15.79
CA ILE A 227 6.53 14.52 14.81
C ILE A 227 7.58 14.17 13.75
N GLY A 228 8.78 13.79 14.18
CA GLY A 228 9.95 13.67 13.30
C GLY A 228 9.95 12.44 12.39
N SER A 229 9.34 11.34 12.84
CA SER A 229 9.37 10.08 12.11
C SER A 229 8.00 9.61 11.60
N ASN A 230 6.90 9.99 12.29
CA ASN A 230 5.58 9.50 11.91
C ASN A 230 4.72 10.55 11.17
N LEU A 231 4.98 11.86 11.34
CA LEU A 231 4.18 12.90 10.67
C LEU A 231 4.94 13.54 9.50
N ILE A 232 6.19 13.96 9.71
CA ILE A 232 6.97 14.68 8.68
C ILE A 232 7.24 13.81 7.45
N PRO A 233 7.80 12.58 7.54
CA PRO A 233 8.14 11.80 6.37
C PRO A 233 6.95 11.50 5.44
N PRO A 234 5.80 11.02 5.92
CA PRO A 234 4.64 10.80 5.06
C PRO A 234 4.08 12.08 4.43
N PHE A 235 4.22 13.24 5.10
CA PHE A 235 3.76 14.52 4.59
C PHE A 235 4.68 15.09 3.50
N LEU A 236 5.98 14.76 3.49
CA LEU A 236 6.95 15.36 2.56
C LEU A 236 6.56 15.16 1.09
N GLY A 237 6.19 13.93 0.70
CA GLY A 237 5.77 13.65 -0.66
C GLY A 237 4.51 14.43 -1.06
N VAL A 238 3.52 14.49 -0.16
CA VAL A 238 2.26 15.24 -0.36
C VAL A 238 2.54 16.73 -0.58
N PHE A 239 3.43 17.30 0.23
CA PHE A 239 3.82 18.70 0.13
C PHE A 239 4.60 19.00 -1.17
N ILE A 240 5.59 18.17 -1.51
CA ILE A 240 6.46 18.38 -2.68
C ILE A 240 5.65 18.30 -3.98
N VAL A 241 4.81 17.30 -4.11
CA VAL A 241 3.95 17.13 -5.30
C VAL A 241 2.79 18.14 -5.30
N GLY A 242 2.29 18.52 -4.12
CA GLY A 242 1.07 19.32 -3.96
C GLY A 242 -0.16 18.47 -4.23
N SER A 243 -0.21 17.33 -3.60
CA SER A 243 -1.21 16.32 -3.87
C SER A 243 -2.62 16.79 -3.54
N HIS A 244 -3.55 16.33 -4.34
CA HIS A 244 -4.97 16.44 -4.04
C HIS A 244 -5.31 15.72 -2.72
N VAL A 245 -6.22 16.27 -1.93
CA VAL A 245 -6.57 15.72 -0.61
C VAL A 245 -7.03 14.27 -0.66
N ALA A 246 -7.76 13.87 -1.69
CA ALA A 246 -8.18 12.49 -1.86
C ALA A 246 -6.97 11.53 -2.05
N THR A 247 -5.95 11.94 -2.83
CA THR A 247 -4.70 11.19 -2.96
C THR A 247 -3.96 11.12 -1.63
N ALA A 248 -3.87 12.25 -0.91
CA ALA A 248 -3.25 12.29 0.41
C ALA A 248 -3.98 11.35 1.41
N TRP A 249 -5.31 11.29 1.39
CA TRP A 249 -6.09 10.39 2.23
C TRP A 249 -5.84 8.91 1.92
N ILE A 250 -5.76 8.56 0.64
CA ILE A 250 -5.37 7.20 0.23
C ILE A 250 -3.96 6.88 0.74
N TRP A 251 -3.02 7.77 0.52
CA TRP A 251 -1.63 7.60 0.93
C TRP A 251 -1.49 7.43 2.46
N PHE A 252 -2.05 8.35 3.25
CA PHE A 252 -1.97 8.25 4.72
C PHE A 252 -2.64 7.00 5.25
N SER A 253 -3.74 6.56 4.62
CA SER A 253 -4.39 5.30 4.98
C SER A 253 -3.48 4.10 4.70
N LEU A 254 -2.82 4.06 3.54
CA LEU A 254 -1.86 3.01 3.19
C LEU A 254 -0.65 2.99 4.13
N ALA A 255 -0.09 4.15 4.47
CA ALA A 255 1.03 4.28 5.40
C ALA A 255 0.65 3.77 6.80
N ILE A 256 -0.56 4.12 7.30
CA ILE A 256 -1.07 3.63 8.58
C ILE A 256 -1.28 2.12 8.55
N LEU A 257 -1.89 1.57 7.51
CA LEU A 257 -2.10 0.12 7.39
C LEU A 257 -0.77 -0.63 7.33
N SER A 258 0.23 -0.10 6.64
CA SER A 258 1.58 -0.66 6.57
C SER A 258 2.25 -0.67 7.95
N THR A 259 2.22 0.45 8.68
CA THR A 259 2.84 0.52 10.00
C THR A 259 2.12 -0.33 11.05
N LEU A 260 0.78 -0.41 11.01
CA LEU A 260 0.01 -1.32 11.86
C LEU A 260 0.35 -2.79 11.59
N ASN A 261 0.50 -3.16 10.31
CA ASN A 261 0.93 -4.51 9.94
C ASN A 261 2.36 -4.80 10.44
N ALA A 262 3.29 -3.87 10.26
CA ALA A 262 4.69 -4.00 10.70
C ALA A 262 4.80 -4.23 12.23
N HIS A 263 3.90 -3.64 13.02
CA HIS A 263 3.85 -3.78 14.48
C HIS A 263 2.85 -4.83 14.96
N SER A 264 2.13 -5.51 14.07
CA SER A 264 1.05 -6.40 14.47
C SER A 264 1.48 -7.61 15.28
N GLY A 265 2.74 -8.06 15.12
CA GLY A 265 3.22 -9.31 15.70
C GLY A 265 2.67 -10.57 15.00
N TYR A 266 1.99 -10.41 13.85
CA TYR A 266 1.42 -11.53 13.07
C TYR A 266 1.91 -11.51 11.63
N HIS A 267 2.52 -12.59 11.17
CA HIS A 267 2.84 -12.81 9.76
C HIS A 267 1.65 -13.45 9.05
N LEU A 268 0.63 -12.63 8.75
CA LEU A 268 -0.57 -13.11 8.06
C LEU A 268 -0.28 -13.42 6.59
N PRO A 269 -0.92 -14.46 5.99
CA PRO A 269 -0.76 -14.78 4.58
C PRO A 269 -1.25 -13.60 3.72
N PHE A 270 -0.57 -13.36 2.60
CA PHE A 270 -0.84 -12.28 1.64
C PHE A 270 -0.50 -10.86 2.12
N PHE A 271 -0.02 -10.69 3.36
CA PHE A 271 0.50 -9.42 3.87
C PHE A 271 2.03 -9.42 3.86
N PRO A 272 2.68 -8.25 3.73
CA PRO A 272 4.12 -8.13 3.91
C PRO A 272 4.55 -8.68 5.26
N SER A 273 5.69 -9.38 5.31
CA SER A 273 6.19 -9.94 6.57
C SER A 273 6.63 -8.84 7.53
N PRO A 274 6.13 -8.82 8.77
CA PRO A 274 6.59 -7.90 9.81
C PRO A 274 7.80 -8.42 10.60
N GLU A 275 8.34 -9.60 10.29
CA GLU A 275 9.39 -10.26 11.06
C GLU A 275 10.66 -9.41 11.23
N ALA A 276 11.07 -8.69 10.19
CA ALA A 276 12.26 -7.84 10.26
C ALA A 276 12.09 -6.70 11.28
N HIS A 277 10.90 -6.13 11.34
CA HIS A 277 10.57 -5.04 12.28
C HIS A 277 10.36 -5.58 13.70
N ASP A 278 9.69 -6.73 13.85
CA ASP A 278 9.56 -7.44 15.13
C ASP A 278 10.92 -7.76 15.73
N PHE A 279 11.85 -8.30 14.90
CA PHE A 279 13.24 -8.55 15.30
C PHE A 279 14.02 -7.28 15.68
N HIS A 280 13.74 -6.16 15.01
CA HIS A 280 14.31 -4.87 15.35
C HIS A 280 13.85 -4.39 16.73
N HIS A 281 12.59 -4.64 17.11
CA HIS A 281 12.09 -4.35 18.45
C HIS A 281 12.66 -5.27 19.54
N LEU A 282 12.98 -6.52 19.19
CA LEU A 282 13.47 -7.53 20.13
C LEU A 282 14.92 -7.25 20.57
N LYS A 283 15.73 -6.58 19.76
CA LYS A 283 17.16 -6.31 19.99
C LYS A 283 17.41 -4.86 20.40
#